data_e44fe870ca1fce3ab5e5c3b92cd39aa3
#
_entry.id   e44fe870ca1fce3ab5e5c3b92cd39aa3
#
_cell.length_a   1.000
_cell.length_b   1.000
_cell.length_c   1.000
_cell.angle_alpha   90.00
_cell.angle_beta   90.00
_cell.angle_gamma   90.00
#
_symmetry.space_group_name_H-M   'P 1'
#
loop_
_entity.id
_entity.type
_entity.pdbx_description
1 polymer ?
#
loop_
_entity_poly.entity_id
_entity_poly.type
_entity_poly.pdbx_seq_one_letter_code
_entity_poly.pdbx_strand_id
1 'polypeptide(L)'
;MVTNDGTIIQIKHDILCEVAKLVFAGKFETEKDELPYRMMPGPKAKYRCCVYKEREIVRQRIRLAEGKAPQGSHNDLVVQVVQAACEDCPISRYVVTDNCQKCMGKACQQSCHFGAIDIGRTRAHIDPQKCRECGKCAAACPYNAIADLIRPCRRSCPVGAI
;
A
#
# COMPACT_ATOMS: atom_id res chain seq x y z
N MET A 1 2.38 9.99 -3.80
CA MET A 1 3.82 9.71 -3.95
C MET A 1 3.96 8.54 -4.90
N VAL A 2 4.50 8.76 -6.08
CA VAL A 2 4.84 7.67 -7.01
C VAL A 2 6.08 7.01 -6.44
N THR A 3 5.94 5.83 -5.83
CA THR A 3 7.07 5.02 -5.43
C THR A 3 7.81 4.62 -6.69
N ASN A 4 9.02 5.12 -6.82
CA ASN A 4 9.89 4.81 -7.95
C ASN A 4 10.21 3.31 -7.88
N ASP A 5 9.66 2.50 -8.78
CA ASP A 5 9.83 1.03 -8.79
C ASP A 5 11.31 0.64 -8.71
N GLY A 6 12.20 1.44 -9.29
CA GLY A 6 13.64 1.27 -9.21
C GLY A 6 14.19 1.29 -7.77
N THR A 7 13.65 2.17 -6.91
CA THR A 7 14.08 2.25 -5.51
C THR A 7 13.69 0.99 -4.72
N ILE A 8 12.50 0.45 -4.97
CA ILE A 8 12.03 -0.76 -4.29
C ILE A 8 12.84 -1.99 -4.72
N ILE A 9 13.15 -2.10 -6.01
CA ILE A 9 13.99 -3.18 -6.55
C ILE A 9 15.39 -3.11 -5.92
N GLN A 10 15.98 -1.91 -5.84
CA GLN A 10 17.30 -1.71 -5.24
C GLN A 10 17.31 -2.13 -3.76
N ILE A 11 16.32 -1.72 -2.98
CA ILE A 11 16.21 -2.09 -1.56
C ILE A 11 16.09 -3.61 -1.39
N LYS A 12 15.29 -4.28 -2.23
CA LYS A 12 15.19 -5.74 -2.23
C LYS A 12 16.53 -6.40 -2.51
N HIS A 13 17.23 -5.93 -3.53
CA HIS A 13 18.54 -6.43 -3.91
C HIS A 13 19.55 -6.25 -2.77
N ASP A 14 19.62 -5.08 -2.17
CA ASP A 14 20.56 -4.77 -1.10
C ASP A 14 20.33 -5.67 0.12
N ILE A 15 19.06 -5.90 0.50
CA ILE A 15 18.73 -6.80 1.61
C ILE A 15 19.17 -8.22 1.31
N LEU A 16 18.90 -8.74 0.10
CA LEU A 16 19.28 -10.09 -0.28
C LEU A 16 20.80 -10.26 -0.34
N CYS A 17 21.53 -9.24 -0.83
CA CYS A 17 22.98 -9.24 -0.83
C CYS A 17 23.56 -9.31 0.58
N GLU A 18 23.04 -8.52 1.52
CA GLU A 18 23.52 -8.54 2.91
C GLU A 18 23.19 -9.86 3.60
N VAL A 19 22.00 -10.42 3.37
CA VAL A 19 21.64 -11.76 3.87
C VAL A 19 22.60 -12.83 3.32
N ALA A 20 22.87 -12.81 2.01
CA ALA A 20 23.79 -13.75 1.38
C ALA A 20 25.21 -13.63 1.96
N LYS A 21 25.74 -12.42 2.16
CA LYS A 21 27.04 -12.21 2.81
C LYS A 21 27.12 -12.82 4.20
N LEU A 22 26.06 -12.64 5.02
CA LEU A 22 26.00 -13.21 6.37
C LEU A 22 25.93 -14.74 6.33
N VAL A 23 25.16 -15.32 5.41
CA VAL A 23 25.06 -16.77 5.24
C VAL A 23 26.39 -17.36 4.84
N PHE A 24 27.07 -16.79 3.83
CA PHE A 24 28.39 -17.27 3.40
C PHE A 24 29.48 -17.11 4.48
N ALA A 25 29.35 -16.09 5.33
CA ALA A 25 30.25 -15.90 6.47
C ALA A 25 29.93 -16.82 7.68
N GLY A 26 28.86 -17.60 7.63
CA GLY A 26 28.41 -18.43 8.74
C GLY A 26 27.89 -17.65 9.97
N LYS A 27 27.60 -16.35 9.80
CA LYS A 27 27.20 -15.43 10.90
C LYS A 27 25.73 -15.06 10.88
N PHE A 28 24.95 -15.64 10.00
CA PHE A 28 23.57 -15.21 9.77
C PHE A 28 22.73 -15.31 11.06
N GLU A 29 22.77 -16.42 11.77
CA GLU A 29 21.94 -16.61 12.99
C GLU A 29 22.30 -15.65 14.12
N THR A 30 23.55 -15.19 14.17
CA THR A 30 24.03 -14.29 15.24
C THR A 30 23.80 -12.80 14.92
N GLU A 31 23.82 -12.42 13.64
CA GLU A 31 23.78 -11.00 13.20
C GLU A 31 22.48 -10.60 12.50
N LYS A 32 21.57 -11.54 12.20
CA LYS A 32 20.33 -11.24 11.46
C LYS A 32 19.44 -10.18 12.13
N ASP A 33 19.40 -10.15 13.46
CA ASP A 33 18.55 -9.19 14.20
C ASP A 33 19.15 -7.78 14.25
N GLU A 34 20.47 -7.65 14.04
CA GLU A 34 21.16 -6.37 13.95
C GLU A 34 21.12 -5.80 12.53
N LEU A 35 20.91 -6.64 11.51
CA LEU A 35 20.93 -6.24 10.11
C LEU A 35 19.95 -5.09 9.79
N PRO A 36 18.71 -5.05 10.31
CA PRO A 36 17.82 -3.90 10.10
C PRO A 36 18.38 -2.56 10.63
N TYR A 37 19.11 -2.60 11.72
CA TYR A 37 19.74 -1.39 12.30
C TYR A 37 20.95 -0.96 11.50
N ARG A 38 21.75 -1.89 11.02
CA ARG A 38 22.92 -1.62 10.17
C ARG A 38 22.51 -1.03 8.81
N MET A 39 21.45 -1.55 8.18
CA MET A 39 20.96 -1.05 6.91
C MET A 39 20.21 0.28 7.04
N MET A 40 19.48 0.46 8.15
CA MET A 40 18.66 1.64 8.46
C MET A 40 19.08 2.26 9.80
N PRO A 41 20.27 2.91 9.84
CA PRO A 41 20.81 3.42 11.11
C PRO A 41 19.97 4.54 11.74
N GLY A 42 19.25 5.34 10.92
CA GLY A 42 18.47 6.48 11.40
C GLY A 42 19.35 7.70 11.67
N PRO A 43 18.84 8.74 12.34
CA PRO A 43 17.48 8.88 12.88
C PRO A 43 16.41 9.20 11.82
N LYS A 44 16.82 9.63 10.61
CA LYS A 44 15.89 9.97 9.52
C LYS A 44 15.59 8.75 8.66
N ALA A 45 14.32 8.58 8.35
CA ALA A 45 13.86 7.63 7.35
C ALA A 45 14.31 8.04 5.94
N LYS A 46 14.60 7.07 5.07
CA LYS A 46 15.05 7.31 3.69
C LYS A 46 13.90 7.27 2.67
N TYR A 47 12.92 6.40 2.87
CA TYR A 47 11.85 6.14 1.90
C TYR A 47 10.49 5.84 2.52
N ARG A 48 10.37 5.83 3.85
CA ARG A 48 9.09 5.63 4.57
C ARG A 48 8.85 6.77 5.58
N CYS A 49 7.68 6.74 6.21
CA CYS A 49 7.29 7.78 7.19
C CYS A 49 8.21 7.83 8.41
N CYS A 50 8.82 6.70 8.79
CA CYS A 50 9.75 6.65 9.92
C CYS A 50 10.74 5.47 9.79
N VAL A 51 11.88 5.60 10.46
CA VAL A 51 12.95 4.59 10.49
C VAL A 51 12.50 3.26 11.09
N TYR A 52 11.55 3.28 12.03
CA TYR A 52 11.02 2.06 12.66
C TYR A 52 10.25 1.20 11.65
N LYS A 53 9.43 1.83 10.80
CA LYS A 53 8.73 1.14 9.70
C LYS A 53 9.72 0.57 8.68
N GLU A 54 10.78 1.29 8.35
CA GLU A 54 11.84 0.81 7.45
C GLU A 54 12.55 -0.42 8.01
N ARG A 55 12.95 -0.39 9.28
CA ARG A 55 13.59 -1.52 9.98
C ARG A 55 12.68 -2.75 10.03
N GLU A 56 11.38 -2.55 10.25
CA GLU A 56 10.42 -3.65 10.25
C GLU A 56 10.25 -4.26 8.85
N ILE A 57 10.24 -3.44 7.80
CA ILE A 57 10.24 -3.92 6.41
C ILE A 57 11.47 -4.80 6.13
N VAL A 58 12.65 -4.35 6.56
CA VAL A 58 13.89 -5.12 6.41
C VAL A 58 13.78 -6.45 7.17
N ARG A 59 13.31 -6.44 8.42
CA ARG A 59 13.13 -7.64 9.24
C ARG A 59 12.20 -8.66 8.58
N GLN A 60 11.05 -8.22 8.08
CA GLN A 60 10.10 -9.09 7.39
C GLN A 60 10.69 -9.67 6.10
N ARG A 61 11.51 -8.90 5.37
CA ARG A 61 12.20 -9.41 4.17
C ARG A 61 13.31 -10.40 4.49
N ILE A 62 14.03 -10.23 5.60
CA ILE A 62 15.02 -11.22 6.08
C ILE A 62 14.28 -12.54 6.37
N ARG A 63 13.13 -12.51 7.04
CA ARG A 63 12.33 -13.72 7.29
C ARG A 63 11.89 -14.42 6.01
N LEU A 64 11.47 -13.66 4.99
CA LEU A 64 11.15 -14.22 3.68
C LEU A 64 12.38 -14.88 3.01
N ALA A 65 13.56 -14.30 3.17
CA ALA A 65 14.80 -14.90 2.67
C ALA A 65 15.16 -16.21 3.40
N GLU A 66 14.73 -16.36 4.67
CA GLU A 66 14.81 -17.63 5.42
C GLU A 66 13.73 -18.65 5.00
N GLY A 67 12.83 -18.33 4.07
CA GLY A 67 11.67 -19.16 3.72
C GLY A 67 10.55 -19.15 4.78
N LYS A 68 10.56 -18.17 5.69
CA LYS A 68 9.56 -18.02 6.76
C LYS A 68 8.51 -16.97 6.39
N ALA A 69 7.31 -17.08 6.98
CA ALA A 69 6.29 -16.03 6.82
C ALA A 69 6.78 -14.69 7.36
N PRO A 70 6.44 -13.56 6.72
CA PRO A 70 6.90 -12.24 7.13
C PRO A 70 6.58 -11.91 8.58
N GLN A 71 5.42 -12.33 9.07
CA GLN A 71 4.91 -12.04 10.42
C GLN A 71 4.86 -13.24 11.37
N GLY A 72 5.32 -14.38 10.95
CA GLY A 72 5.51 -15.53 11.84
C GLY A 72 4.30 -16.43 12.11
N SER A 73 3.10 -16.11 11.66
CA SER A 73 1.89 -16.82 12.09
C SER A 73 1.20 -17.70 11.04
N HIS A 74 1.44 -17.55 9.75
CA HIS A 74 0.75 -18.30 8.70
C HIS A 74 1.70 -18.67 7.56
N ASN A 75 2.31 -19.83 7.67
CA ASN A 75 3.16 -20.40 6.61
C ASN A 75 2.35 -21.09 5.50
N ASP A 76 1.03 -21.24 5.67
CA ASP A 76 0.19 -22.05 4.80
C ASP A 76 -0.29 -21.30 3.55
N LEU A 77 -0.08 -19.99 3.52
CA LEU A 77 -0.50 -19.16 2.40
C LEU A 77 0.57 -19.12 1.30
N VAL A 78 0.17 -19.50 0.09
CA VAL A 78 1.04 -19.45 -1.10
C VAL A 78 1.52 -18.02 -1.40
N VAL A 79 0.67 -17.02 -1.14
CA VAL A 79 1.01 -15.59 -1.31
C VAL A 79 1.17 -14.94 0.05
N GLN A 80 2.34 -14.36 0.30
CA GLN A 80 2.67 -13.68 1.54
C GLN A 80 2.83 -12.17 1.30
N VAL A 81 2.21 -11.36 2.16
CA VAL A 81 2.28 -9.90 2.10
C VAL A 81 3.19 -9.37 3.20
N VAL A 82 4.17 -8.55 2.84
CA VAL A 82 4.97 -7.77 3.80
C VAL A 82 4.12 -6.59 4.28
N GLN A 83 3.36 -6.79 5.37
CA GLN A 83 2.39 -5.79 5.85
C GLN A 83 3.04 -4.44 6.20
N ALA A 84 4.21 -4.45 6.79
CA ALA A 84 4.96 -3.23 7.09
C ALA A 84 5.34 -2.43 5.83
N ALA A 85 5.46 -3.09 4.68
CA ALA A 85 5.76 -2.44 3.41
C ALA A 85 4.50 -1.90 2.71
N CYS A 86 3.30 -2.31 3.16
CA CYS A 86 2.05 -1.79 2.63
C CYS A 86 1.90 -0.32 3.02
N GLU A 87 1.59 0.53 2.05
CA GLU A 87 1.17 1.89 2.32
C GLU A 87 -0.30 1.85 2.74
N ASP A 88 -0.70 2.75 3.64
CA ASP A 88 -2.09 2.83 4.08
C ASP A 88 -2.97 3.15 2.87
N CYS A 89 -3.58 2.12 2.32
CA CYS A 89 -4.53 2.29 1.22
C CYS A 89 -5.85 2.80 1.79
N PRO A 90 -6.50 3.75 1.14
CA PRO A 90 -7.83 4.17 1.54
C PRO A 90 -8.79 2.97 1.51
N ILE A 91 -9.75 2.94 2.46
CA ILE A 91 -10.74 1.88 2.58
C ILE A 91 -11.59 1.81 1.31
N SER A 92 -11.88 2.97 0.70
CA SER A 92 -12.63 3.08 -0.56
C SER A 92 -11.73 3.35 -1.74
N ARG A 93 -12.01 2.70 -2.87
CA ARG A 93 -11.35 3.00 -4.14
C ARG A 93 -11.64 4.42 -4.62
N TYR A 94 -12.88 4.87 -4.48
CA TYR A 94 -13.30 6.20 -4.92
C TYR A 94 -13.43 7.16 -3.75
N VAL A 95 -12.75 8.30 -3.84
CA VAL A 95 -12.74 9.35 -2.82
C VAL A 95 -13.09 10.68 -3.45
N VAL A 96 -13.98 11.44 -2.80
CA VAL A 96 -14.30 12.81 -3.20
C VAL A 96 -13.21 13.75 -2.72
N THR A 97 -12.57 14.44 -3.64
CA THR A 97 -11.52 15.44 -3.37
C THR A 97 -12.10 16.84 -3.09
N ASP A 98 -11.25 17.76 -2.71
CA ASP A 98 -11.62 19.17 -2.46
C ASP A 98 -12.03 19.93 -3.73
N ASN A 99 -11.81 19.35 -4.92
CA ASN A 99 -12.32 19.91 -6.18
C ASN A 99 -13.85 19.84 -6.31
N CYS A 100 -14.55 19.21 -5.34
CA CYS A 100 -16.00 19.07 -5.38
C CYS A 100 -16.69 20.42 -5.19
N GLN A 101 -17.38 20.90 -6.23
CA GLN A 101 -18.11 22.16 -6.22
C GLN A 101 -19.54 22.03 -5.69
N LYS A 102 -19.95 20.89 -5.15
CA LYS A 102 -21.33 20.67 -4.68
C LYS A 102 -22.37 21.12 -5.73
N CYS A 103 -22.13 20.73 -7.00
CA CYS A 103 -22.92 21.19 -8.14
C CYS A 103 -24.42 20.89 -8.00
N MET A 104 -25.26 21.78 -8.55
CA MET A 104 -26.73 21.62 -8.49
C MET A 104 -27.23 20.35 -9.20
N GLY A 105 -26.54 19.93 -10.27
CA GLY A 105 -26.93 18.75 -11.06
C GLY A 105 -26.71 17.42 -10.35
N LYS A 106 -25.88 17.37 -9.28
CA LYS A 106 -25.62 16.15 -8.46
C LYS A 106 -25.40 14.89 -9.30
N ALA A 107 -24.72 15.03 -10.46
CA ALA A 107 -24.56 13.95 -11.43
C ALA A 107 -23.93 12.66 -10.82
N CYS A 108 -23.00 12.82 -9.88
CA CYS A 108 -22.43 11.70 -9.16
C CYS A 108 -23.47 10.92 -8.33
N GLN A 109 -24.38 11.61 -7.66
CA GLN A 109 -25.46 10.99 -6.87
C GLN A 109 -26.48 10.30 -7.79
N GLN A 110 -26.88 10.95 -8.88
CA GLN A 110 -27.85 10.40 -9.84
C GLN A 110 -27.30 9.16 -10.58
N SER A 111 -25.98 9.12 -10.84
CA SER A 111 -25.34 7.99 -11.49
C SER A 111 -25.14 6.78 -10.56
N CYS A 112 -25.32 6.96 -9.25
CA CYS A 112 -25.10 5.91 -8.27
C CYS A 112 -26.35 5.05 -8.03
N HIS A 113 -26.44 3.90 -8.70
CA HIS A 113 -27.55 2.96 -8.52
C HIS A 113 -27.62 2.32 -7.13
N PHE A 114 -26.55 2.40 -6.35
CA PHE A 114 -26.46 1.79 -5.02
C PHE A 114 -26.80 2.77 -3.88
N GLY A 115 -27.12 4.01 -4.20
CA GLY A 115 -27.44 5.04 -3.19
C GLY A 115 -26.26 5.29 -2.24
N ALA A 116 -25.02 5.09 -2.69
CA ALA A 116 -23.82 5.24 -1.87
C ALA A 116 -23.32 6.67 -1.78
N ILE A 117 -23.99 7.66 -2.41
CA ILE A 117 -23.49 9.05 -2.46
C ILE A 117 -24.50 9.98 -1.83
N ASP A 118 -24.04 10.66 -0.79
CA ASP A 118 -24.78 11.71 -0.10
C ASP A 118 -24.12 13.08 -0.33
N ILE A 119 -24.95 14.11 -0.42
CA ILE A 119 -24.44 15.49 -0.59
C ILE A 119 -24.36 16.15 0.79
N GLY A 120 -23.15 16.26 1.30
CA GLY A 120 -22.87 16.94 2.56
C GLY A 120 -22.97 18.47 2.50
N ARG A 121 -22.57 19.12 3.58
CA ARG A 121 -22.63 20.60 3.69
C ARG A 121 -21.63 21.28 2.74
N THR A 122 -20.44 20.71 2.55
CA THR A 122 -19.35 21.28 1.75
C THR A 122 -19.11 20.49 0.47
N ARG A 123 -19.20 19.16 0.50
CA ARG A 123 -18.90 18.27 -0.63
C ARG A 123 -19.78 17.04 -0.60
N ALA A 124 -19.78 16.27 -1.70
CA ALA A 124 -20.36 14.93 -1.73
C ALA A 124 -19.56 13.98 -0.85
N HIS A 125 -20.20 12.96 -0.33
CA HIS A 125 -19.60 11.91 0.46
C HIS A 125 -19.98 10.54 -0.13
N ILE A 126 -19.02 9.62 -0.21
CA ILE A 126 -19.24 8.25 -0.67
C ILE A 126 -19.21 7.33 0.56
N ASP A 127 -20.30 6.63 0.79
CA ASP A 127 -20.40 5.62 1.86
C ASP A 127 -19.66 4.35 1.43
N PRO A 128 -18.55 3.98 2.10
CA PRO A 128 -17.74 2.80 1.74
C PRO A 128 -18.52 1.49 1.84
N GLN A 129 -19.50 1.40 2.73
CA GLN A 129 -20.28 0.18 2.98
C GLN A 129 -21.27 -0.11 1.84
N LYS A 130 -21.82 0.95 1.23
CA LYS A 130 -22.74 0.85 0.10
C LYS A 130 -22.05 0.86 -1.25
N CYS A 131 -20.84 1.42 -1.32
CA CYS A 131 -20.11 1.58 -2.57
C CYS A 131 -19.68 0.22 -3.16
N ARG A 132 -20.02 -0.02 -4.43
CA ARG A 132 -19.61 -1.22 -5.19
C ARG A 132 -18.44 -0.97 -6.14
N GLU A 133 -17.75 0.15 -5.98
CA GLU A 133 -16.54 0.51 -6.74
C GLU A 133 -16.71 0.46 -8.28
N CYS A 134 -17.90 0.72 -8.79
CA CYS A 134 -18.22 0.62 -10.22
C CYS A 134 -17.70 1.80 -11.08
N GLY A 135 -17.28 2.91 -10.50
CA GLY A 135 -16.69 4.07 -11.19
C GLY A 135 -17.66 5.03 -11.87
N LYS A 136 -18.96 4.75 -11.95
CA LYS A 136 -19.95 5.59 -12.65
C LYS A 136 -20.00 7.02 -12.14
N CYS A 137 -19.85 7.22 -10.83
CA CYS A 137 -19.83 8.54 -10.20
C CYS A 137 -18.61 9.38 -10.61
N ALA A 138 -17.45 8.74 -10.75
CA ALA A 138 -16.22 9.42 -11.21
C ALA A 138 -16.37 9.85 -12.67
N ALA A 139 -16.89 8.97 -13.53
CA ALA A 139 -17.13 9.28 -14.94
C ALA A 139 -18.21 10.36 -15.13
N ALA A 140 -19.21 10.44 -14.26
CA ALA A 140 -20.28 11.42 -14.33
C ALA A 140 -19.92 12.80 -13.75
N CYS A 141 -18.80 12.93 -13.02
CA CYS A 141 -18.44 14.17 -12.35
C CYS A 141 -17.84 15.18 -13.34
N PRO A 142 -18.49 16.31 -13.61
CA PRO A 142 -17.98 17.31 -14.57
C PRO A 142 -16.71 18.04 -14.07
N TYR A 143 -16.43 17.97 -12.77
CA TYR A 143 -15.26 18.60 -12.15
C TYR A 143 -14.12 17.65 -11.88
N ASN A 144 -14.22 16.38 -12.30
CA ASN A 144 -13.25 15.34 -11.97
C ASN A 144 -12.89 15.29 -10.47
N ALA A 145 -13.87 15.57 -9.61
CA ALA A 145 -13.67 15.66 -8.17
C ALA A 145 -13.68 14.31 -7.45
N ILE A 146 -13.85 13.19 -8.16
CA ILE A 146 -13.85 11.85 -7.58
C ILE A 146 -12.62 11.12 -8.09
N ALA A 147 -11.64 10.93 -7.20
CA ALA A 147 -10.40 10.25 -7.51
C ALA A 147 -10.56 8.73 -7.43
N ASP A 148 -9.98 8.02 -8.40
CA ASP A 148 -9.85 6.56 -8.39
C ASP A 148 -8.51 6.16 -7.75
N LEU A 149 -8.57 5.68 -6.51
CA LEU A 149 -7.41 5.30 -5.71
C LEU A 149 -7.21 3.79 -5.71
N ILE A 150 -7.15 3.18 -6.88
CA ILE A 150 -6.88 1.75 -6.99
C ILE A 150 -5.54 1.39 -6.34
N ARG A 151 -5.55 0.36 -5.50
CA ARG A 151 -4.35 -0.11 -4.80
C ARG A 151 -3.28 -0.54 -5.81
N PRO A 152 -2.01 -0.14 -5.62
CA PRO A 152 -0.93 -0.52 -6.53
C PRO A 152 -0.78 -2.04 -6.69
N CYS A 153 -0.93 -2.80 -5.60
CA CYS A 153 -0.89 -4.25 -5.61
C CYS A 153 -1.99 -4.85 -6.51
N ARG A 154 -3.23 -4.33 -6.41
CA ARG A 154 -4.36 -4.77 -7.27
C ARG A 154 -4.14 -4.40 -8.73
N ARG A 155 -3.58 -3.21 -9.00
CA ARG A 155 -3.27 -2.77 -10.38
C ARG A 155 -2.22 -3.67 -11.04
N SER A 156 -1.23 -4.12 -10.26
CA SER A 156 -0.11 -4.94 -10.76
C SER A 156 -0.38 -6.43 -10.76
N CYS A 157 -1.53 -6.89 -10.25
CA CYS A 157 -1.87 -8.30 -10.21
C CYS A 157 -2.48 -8.76 -11.54
N PRO A 158 -1.77 -9.58 -12.35
CA PRO A 158 -2.25 -9.98 -13.67
C PRO A 158 -3.44 -10.94 -13.62
N VAL A 159 -3.63 -11.61 -12.49
CA VAL A 159 -4.69 -12.62 -12.29
C VAL A 159 -5.80 -12.15 -11.36
N GLY A 160 -5.76 -10.91 -10.88
CA GLY A 160 -6.80 -10.35 -10.01
C GLY A 160 -6.96 -11.05 -8.65
N ALA A 161 -5.91 -11.70 -8.14
CA ALA A 161 -5.94 -12.45 -6.88
C ALA A 161 -5.83 -11.58 -5.61
N ILE A 162 -5.75 -10.22 -5.78
CA ILE A 162 -5.61 -9.24 -4.69
C ILE A 162 -6.76 -8.25 -4.72
#